data_5200f05306cfeeae06748e6e3f1c118e
#
_entry.id   5200f05306cfeeae06748e6e3f1c118e
#
_cell.length_a   1.000
_cell.length_b   1.000
_cell.length_c   1.000
_cell.angle_alpha   90.00
_cell.angle_beta   90.00
_cell.angle_gamma   90.00
#
_symmetry.space_group_name_H-M   'P 1'
#
loop_
_entity.id
_entity.type
_entity.pdbx_description
1 polymer ?
#
loop_
_entity_poly.entity_id
_entity_poly.type
_entity_poly.pdbx_seq_one_letter_code
_entity_poly.pdbx_strand_id
1 'polypeptide(L)'
;MDLWDKGPKVLPAYTEGMSLLAITRQPLRAEALAADLERQVQSRGEGCGGICTFLGVVRATHQGRRVRYLEYEAFEPLALKSFARIESEVAREWPAAAIAIHHRIGRLEIGEASVVIAAAASHRAEAFQACRYAIERIKQIAPIWKHEFFDDGEAWVEGATADVDDEAARQRARDIAACA
;
A
#
# COMPACT_ATOMS: atom_id res chain seq x y z
N MET A 1 -12.65 7.30 33.30
CA MET A 1 -13.39 7.76 32.11
C MET A 1 -12.84 6.95 30.94
N ASP A 2 -13.52 5.81 30.68
CA ASP A 2 -13.01 4.71 29.83
C ASP A 2 -13.01 5.07 28.35
N LEU A 3 -11.82 5.19 27.79
CA LEU A 3 -11.57 5.45 26.35
C LEU A 3 -11.61 4.18 25.50
N TRP A 4 -12.01 3.02 26.05
CA TRP A 4 -11.92 1.70 25.40
C TRP A 4 -13.25 1.05 25.02
N ASP A 5 -14.39 1.72 25.25
CA ASP A 5 -15.72 1.17 24.93
C ASP A 5 -16.31 1.75 23.63
N LYS A 6 -15.59 1.60 22.53
CA LYS A 6 -16.22 1.53 21.21
C LYS A 6 -16.14 0.07 20.77
N GLY A 7 -17.23 -0.65 21.03
CA GLY A 7 -17.39 -2.03 20.58
C GLY A 7 -16.96 -2.24 19.13
N PRO A 8 -16.65 -3.49 18.71
CA PRO A 8 -16.08 -3.76 17.40
C PRO A 8 -16.99 -3.18 16.32
N LYS A 9 -16.47 -2.23 15.54
CA LYS A 9 -17.14 -1.79 14.30
C LYS A 9 -17.29 -3.04 13.45
N VAL A 10 -18.52 -3.53 13.27
CA VAL A 10 -18.81 -4.62 12.34
C VAL A 10 -18.43 -4.12 10.95
N LEU A 11 -17.31 -4.58 10.46
CA LEU A 11 -16.87 -4.31 9.10
C LEU A 11 -17.82 -5.03 8.13
N PRO A 12 -18.18 -4.42 6.98
CA PRO A 12 -19.01 -5.07 5.99
C PRO A 12 -18.43 -6.41 5.56
N ALA A 13 -19.31 -7.37 5.25
CA ALA A 13 -18.93 -8.71 4.85
C ALA A 13 -17.91 -8.69 3.70
N TYR A 14 -16.87 -9.50 3.84
CA TYR A 14 -15.86 -9.69 2.80
C TYR A 14 -16.52 -10.36 1.58
N THR A 15 -16.42 -9.73 0.42
CA THR A 15 -16.78 -10.34 -0.87
C THR A 15 -15.54 -11.03 -1.44
N GLU A 16 -15.59 -12.34 -1.57
CA GLU A 16 -14.52 -13.14 -2.20
C GLU A 16 -14.27 -12.65 -3.64
N GLY A 17 -12.99 -12.57 -4.02
CA GLY A 17 -12.59 -12.24 -5.39
C GLY A 17 -12.37 -10.75 -5.66
N MET A 18 -11.94 -9.97 -4.69
CA MET A 18 -11.51 -8.58 -4.94
C MET A 18 -10.25 -8.54 -5.82
N SER A 19 -10.19 -7.53 -6.70
CA SER A 19 -8.97 -7.25 -7.47
C SER A 19 -7.78 -7.07 -6.54
N LEU A 20 -6.63 -7.66 -6.88
CA LEU A 20 -5.40 -7.49 -6.11
C LEU A 20 -4.81 -6.07 -6.19
N LEU A 21 -5.24 -5.28 -7.19
CA LEU A 21 -4.86 -3.88 -7.35
C LEU A 21 -6.12 -3.02 -7.28
N ALA A 22 -6.22 -2.15 -6.29
CA ALA A 22 -7.41 -1.32 -6.10
C ALA A 22 -7.13 0.06 -5.49
N ILE A 23 -7.94 1.03 -5.91
CA ILE A 23 -8.18 2.30 -5.23
C ILE A 23 -9.59 2.21 -4.64
N THR A 24 -9.77 2.59 -3.38
CA THR A 24 -11.06 2.45 -2.69
C THR A 24 -11.31 3.57 -1.69
N ARG A 25 -12.56 3.82 -1.35
CA ARG A 25 -12.98 4.68 -0.22
C ARG A 25 -13.31 3.87 1.03
N GLN A 26 -13.36 2.55 0.92
CA GLN A 26 -13.67 1.65 2.04
C GLN A 26 -12.44 1.40 2.92
N PRO A 27 -12.63 1.09 4.21
CA PRO A 27 -11.55 0.67 5.08
C PRO A 27 -10.77 -0.52 4.51
N LEU A 28 -9.44 -0.43 4.59
CA LEU A 28 -8.55 -1.47 4.07
C LEU A 28 -8.46 -2.66 5.04
N ARG A 29 -8.32 -3.87 4.49
CA ARG A 29 -8.27 -5.13 5.23
C ARG A 29 -7.04 -5.93 4.81
N ALA A 30 -5.96 -5.81 5.58
CA ALA A 30 -4.67 -6.41 5.26
C ALA A 30 -4.73 -7.94 5.21
N GLU A 31 -5.40 -8.56 6.19
CA GLU A 31 -5.53 -10.03 6.27
C GLU A 31 -6.30 -10.59 5.08
N ALA A 32 -7.37 -9.89 4.67
CA ALA A 32 -8.15 -10.31 3.52
C ALA A 32 -7.35 -10.22 2.21
N LEU A 33 -6.62 -9.12 2.02
CA LEU A 33 -5.77 -8.94 0.84
C LEU A 33 -4.64 -9.96 0.78
N ALA A 34 -4.02 -10.28 1.92
CA ALA A 34 -2.99 -11.32 2.01
C ALA A 34 -3.54 -12.69 1.67
N ALA A 35 -4.73 -13.04 2.17
CA ALA A 35 -5.40 -14.31 1.87
C ALA A 35 -5.81 -14.42 0.40
N ASP A 36 -6.27 -13.34 -0.23
CA ASP A 36 -6.58 -13.32 -1.67
C ASP A 36 -5.34 -13.54 -2.52
N LEU A 37 -4.24 -12.88 -2.16
CA LEU A 37 -2.95 -13.04 -2.84
C LEU A 37 -2.43 -14.46 -2.69
N GLU A 38 -2.49 -15.05 -1.49
CA GLU A 38 -2.09 -16.44 -1.24
C GLU A 38 -2.87 -17.42 -2.12
N ARG A 39 -4.21 -17.29 -2.17
CA ARG A 39 -5.06 -18.13 -3.02
C ARG A 39 -4.68 -18.02 -4.50
N GLN A 40 -4.37 -16.81 -4.98
CA GLN A 40 -3.96 -16.63 -6.36
C GLN A 40 -2.61 -17.29 -6.65
N VAL A 41 -1.62 -17.19 -5.77
CA VAL A 41 -0.31 -17.85 -5.91
C VAL A 41 -0.47 -19.36 -5.91
N GLN A 42 -1.23 -19.90 -4.97
CA GLN A 42 -1.53 -21.35 -4.90
C GLN A 42 -2.24 -21.86 -6.15
N SER A 43 -3.19 -21.10 -6.72
CA SER A 43 -3.92 -21.50 -7.93
C SER A 43 -3.04 -21.61 -9.17
N ARG A 44 -1.87 -20.96 -9.17
CA ARG A 44 -0.85 -21.05 -10.23
C ARG A 44 0.09 -22.26 -10.05
N GLY A 45 -0.08 -23.04 -8.96
CA GLY A 45 0.79 -24.16 -8.63
C GLY A 45 2.12 -23.73 -8.03
N GLU A 46 2.25 -22.46 -7.65
CA GLU A 46 3.46 -21.90 -7.03
C GLU A 46 3.41 -22.10 -5.50
N GLY A 47 4.54 -22.48 -4.91
CA GLY A 47 4.65 -22.61 -3.46
C GLY A 47 4.76 -21.23 -2.80
N CYS A 48 3.90 -20.94 -1.82
CA CYS A 48 4.02 -19.75 -0.96
C CYS A 48 4.66 -20.14 0.37
N GLY A 49 5.92 -19.72 0.60
CA GLY A 49 6.65 -19.97 1.84
C GLY A 49 6.65 -18.77 2.80
N GLY A 50 6.21 -17.58 2.34
CA GLY A 50 6.10 -16.39 3.18
C GLY A 50 5.28 -15.29 2.55
N ILE A 51 4.54 -14.58 3.42
CA ILE A 51 3.77 -13.38 3.04
C ILE A 51 4.24 -12.25 3.94
N CYS A 52 4.60 -11.11 3.32
CA CYS A 52 4.88 -9.86 4.00
C CYS A 52 3.72 -8.89 3.74
N THR A 53 3.26 -8.19 4.77
CA THR A 53 2.28 -7.12 4.62
C THR A 53 2.82 -5.80 5.16
N PHE A 54 2.61 -4.72 4.42
CA PHE A 54 2.87 -3.36 4.84
C PHE A 54 1.55 -2.60 4.98
N LEU A 55 1.35 -1.96 6.13
CA LEU A 55 0.28 -0.99 6.37
C LEU A 55 0.87 0.40 6.53
N GLY A 56 0.47 1.33 5.64
CA GLY A 56 0.68 2.76 5.85
C GLY A 56 -0.48 3.33 6.67
N VAL A 57 -0.19 3.84 7.86
CA VAL A 57 -1.19 4.31 8.84
C VAL A 57 -1.07 5.81 9.04
N VAL A 58 -2.21 6.49 9.23
CA VAL A 58 -2.26 7.93 9.55
C VAL A 58 -1.72 8.15 10.96
N ARG A 59 -0.64 8.95 11.06
CA ARG A 59 0.02 9.28 12.33
C ARG A 59 -0.61 10.51 12.98
N ALA A 60 -0.56 10.58 14.30
CA ALA A 60 -1.04 11.72 15.08
C ALA A 60 -0.16 12.98 14.95
N THR A 61 1.07 12.84 14.45
CA THR A 61 2.01 13.95 14.28
C THR A 61 2.80 13.85 12.99
N HIS A 62 3.08 15.01 12.36
CA HIS A 62 3.98 15.11 11.23
C HIS A 62 4.81 16.40 11.37
N GLN A 63 6.15 16.28 11.29
CA GLN A 63 7.12 17.40 11.45
C GLN A 63 6.85 18.27 12.70
N GLY A 64 6.53 17.63 13.83
CA GLY A 64 6.25 18.32 15.10
C GLY A 64 4.85 18.93 15.22
N ARG A 65 4.05 18.93 14.15
CA ARG A 65 2.67 19.43 14.15
C ARG A 65 1.68 18.31 14.46
N ARG A 66 0.59 18.64 15.16
CA ARG A 66 -0.51 17.69 15.42
C ARG A 66 -1.41 17.57 14.20
N VAL A 67 -1.55 16.34 13.72
CA VAL A 67 -2.47 15.99 12.62
C VAL A 67 -3.86 15.77 13.21
N ARG A 68 -4.88 16.33 12.55
CA ARG A 68 -6.30 16.07 12.86
C ARG A 68 -6.84 14.93 12.01
N TYR A 69 -6.60 14.98 10.72
CA TYR A 69 -6.95 13.95 9.73
C TYR A 69 -6.15 14.20 8.45
N LEU A 70 -6.18 13.24 7.55
CA LEU A 70 -5.63 13.37 6.18
C LEU A 70 -6.75 13.22 5.17
N GLU A 71 -6.57 13.82 3.98
CA GLU A 71 -7.34 13.51 2.78
C GLU A 71 -6.41 13.05 1.67
N TYR A 72 -6.76 11.93 1.05
CA TYR A 72 -6.04 11.43 -0.12
C TYR A 72 -6.89 11.61 -1.36
N GLU A 73 -6.26 12.15 -2.40
CA GLU A 73 -6.82 12.24 -3.74
C GLU A 73 -5.97 11.42 -4.71
N ALA A 74 -6.60 10.85 -5.74
CA ALA A 74 -5.89 10.11 -6.77
C ALA A 74 -6.54 10.32 -8.13
N PHE A 75 -5.72 10.34 -9.16
CA PHE A 75 -6.22 10.10 -10.51
C PHE A 75 -6.28 8.58 -10.72
N GLU A 76 -7.40 7.99 -10.30
CA GLU A 76 -7.57 6.53 -10.14
C GLU A 76 -7.12 5.70 -11.37
N PRO A 77 -7.48 6.07 -12.65
CA PRO A 77 -7.07 5.27 -13.79
C PRO A 77 -5.54 5.19 -13.96
N LEU A 78 -4.82 6.29 -13.68
CA LEU A 78 -3.38 6.32 -13.80
C LEU A 78 -2.69 5.69 -12.58
N ALA A 79 -3.26 5.86 -11.39
CA ALA A 79 -2.78 5.19 -10.19
C ALA A 79 -2.86 3.66 -10.31
N LEU A 80 -3.96 3.12 -10.85
CA LEU A 80 -4.09 1.69 -11.15
C LEU A 80 -3.09 1.21 -12.21
N LYS A 81 -2.82 2.02 -13.24
CA LYS A 81 -1.74 1.71 -14.21
C LYS A 81 -0.36 1.69 -13.54
N SER A 82 -0.11 2.61 -12.60
CA SER A 82 1.13 2.60 -11.82
C SER A 82 1.24 1.34 -10.96
N PHE A 83 0.16 0.87 -10.33
CA PHE A 83 0.16 -0.37 -9.57
C PHE A 83 0.43 -1.59 -10.46
N ALA A 84 -0.19 -1.68 -11.63
CA ALA A 84 0.07 -2.75 -12.60
C ALA A 84 1.52 -2.70 -13.13
N ARG A 85 2.10 -1.52 -13.29
CA ARG A 85 3.51 -1.37 -13.63
C ARG A 85 4.41 -1.91 -12.53
N ILE A 86 4.12 -1.57 -11.25
CA ILE A 86 4.88 -2.06 -10.10
C ILE A 86 4.77 -3.59 -9.99
N GLU A 87 3.59 -4.17 -10.18
CA GLU A 87 3.38 -5.62 -10.25
C GLU A 87 4.28 -6.26 -11.32
N SER A 88 4.31 -5.69 -12.52
CA SER A 88 5.16 -6.17 -13.62
C SER A 88 6.66 -6.02 -13.32
N GLU A 89 7.07 -4.97 -12.63
CA GLU A 89 8.45 -4.75 -12.18
C GLU A 89 8.86 -5.80 -11.15
N VAL A 90 7.98 -6.08 -10.16
CA VAL A 90 8.20 -7.13 -9.15
C VAL A 90 8.31 -8.51 -9.77
N ALA A 91 7.39 -8.88 -10.67
CA ALA A 91 7.41 -10.18 -11.34
C ALA A 91 8.69 -10.40 -12.19
N ARG A 92 9.30 -9.33 -12.68
CA ARG A 92 10.56 -9.39 -13.43
C ARG A 92 11.78 -9.47 -12.54
N GLU A 93 11.80 -8.74 -11.43
CA GLU A 93 12.93 -8.69 -10.49
C GLU A 93 12.96 -9.90 -9.55
N TRP A 94 11.79 -10.33 -9.09
CA TRP A 94 11.58 -11.48 -8.22
C TRP A 94 10.54 -12.42 -8.81
N PRO A 95 10.89 -13.30 -9.75
CA PRO A 95 9.93 -14.14 -10.49
C PRO A 95 9.06 -15.04 -9.60
N ALA A 96 9.54 -15.39 -8.41
CA ALA A 96 8.82 -16.18 -7.41
C ALA A 96 7.94 -15.33 -6.46
N ALA A 97 7.89 -14.01 -6.66
CA ALA A 97 7.09 -13.11 -5.85
C ALA A 97 5.86 -12.59 -6.60
N ALA A 98 4.77 -12.42 -5.87
CA ALA A 98 3.56 -11.74 -6.31
C ALA A 98 3.18 -10.66 -5.30
N ILE A 99 2.51 -9.60 -5.76
CA ILE A 99 2.07 -8.51 -4.90
C ILE A 99 0.60 -8.18 -5.09
N ALA A 100 0.02 -7.59 -4.05
CA ALA A 100 -1.30 -6.97 -4.07
C ALA A 100 -1.19 -5.57 -3.44
N ILE A 101 -1.92 -4.59 -3.99
CA ILE A 101 -1.86 -3.19 -3.56
C ILE A 101 -3.27 -2.63 -3.47
N HIS A 102 -3.69 -2.23 -2.29
CA HIS A 102 -4.90 -1.44 -2.10
C HIS A 102 -4.56 -0.08 -1.49
N HIS A 103 -5.03 0.98 -2.08
CA HIS A 103 -4.88 2.34 -1.54
C HIS A 103 -6.25 2.95 -1.28
N ARG A 104 -6.43 3.57 -0.09
CA ARG A 104 -7.66 4.27 0.28
C ARG A 104 -7.52 5.75 -0.02
N ILE A 105 -8.59 6.33 -0.59
CA ILE A 105 -8.73 7.75 -0.89
C ILE A 105 -9.88 8.37 -0.09
N GLY A 106 -9.94 9.71 -0.07
CA GLY A 106 -10.83 10.51 0.75
C GLY A 106 -10.27 10.73 2.14
N ARG A 107 -11.13 11.08 3.07
CA ARG A 107 -10.76 11.41 4.45
C ARG A 107 -10.43 10.16 5.27
N LEU A 108 -9.30 10.25 5.98
CA LEU A 108 -8.80 9.24 6.90
C LEU A 108 -8.49 9.86 8.25
N GLU A 109 -8.95 9.22 9.31
CA GLU A 109 -8.68 9.60 10.69
C GLU A 109 -7.35 8.99 11.18
N ILE A 110 -6.81 9.53 12.28
CA ILE A 110 -5.61 9.00 12.93
C ILE A 110 -5.81 7.51 13.25
N GLY A 111 -4.81 6.71 12.91
CA GLY A 111 -4.84 5.26 13.10
C GLY A 111 -5.47 4.47 11.95
N GLU A 112 -6.13 5.12 11.00
CA GLU A 112 -6.66 4.43 9.82
C GLU A 112 -5.56 4.13 8.79
N ALA A 113 -5.70 2.99 8.10
CA ALA A 113 -4.77 2.60 7.05
C ALA A 113 -5.10 3.32 5.74
N SER A 114 -4.08 3.93 5.11
CA SER A 114 -4.15 4.58 3.80
C SER A 114 -3.73 3.65 2.67
N VAL A 115 -2.82 2.74 2.92
CA VAL A 115 -2.33 1.78 1.94
C VAL A 115 -2.07 0.43 2.61
N VAL A 116 -2.41 -0.64 1.91
CA VAL A 116 -2.02 -2.01 2.24
C VAL A 116 -1.29 -2.59 1.03
N ILE A 117 -0.14 -3.18 1.29
CA ILE A 117 0.60 -3.98 0.31
C ILE A 117 0.77 -5.36 0.92
N ALA A 118 0.44 -6.39 0.18
CA ALA A 118 0.81 -7.76 0.48
C ALA A 118 1.79 -8.25 -0.58
N ALA A 119 2.82 -8.97 -0.17
CA ALA A 119 3.77 -9.63 -1.06
C ALA A 119 3.95 -11.08 -0.62
N ALA A 120 3.73 -12.01 -1.52
CA ALA A 120 3.87 -13.46 -1.31
C ALA A 120 5.01 -14.00 -2.16
N ALA A 121 5.84 -14.88 -1.60
CA ALA A 121 6.94 -15.50 -2.33
C ALA A 121 7.27 -16.89 -1.77
N SER A 122 8.05 -17.67 -2.50
CA SER A 122 8.55 -18.98 -2.05
C SER A 122 9.48 -18.87 -0.82
N HIS A 123 10.20 -17.74 -0.69
CA HIS A 123 11.07 -17.48 0.44
C HIS A 123 10.85 -16.08 1.01
N ARG A 124 11.04 -15.95 2.34
CA ARG A 124 10.80 -14.70 3.08
C ARG A 124 11.58 -13.48 2.56
N ALA A 125 12.82 -13.69 2.08
CA ALA A 125 13.66 -12.59 1.61
C ALA A 125 13.02 -11.86 0.42
N GLU A 126 12.53 -12.60 -0.57
CA GLU A 126 11.84 -12.04 -1.74
C GLU A 126 10.52 -11.36 -1.36
N ALA A 127 9.77 -11.94 -0.40
CA ALA A 127 8.53 -11.33 0.08
C ALA A 127 8.81 -9.97 0.76
N PHE A 128 9.84 -9.85 1.60
CA PHE A 128 10.25 -8.57 2.21
C PHE A 128 10.70 -7.56 1.16
N GLN A 129 11.56 -7.98 0.23
CA GLN A 129 12.09 -7.11 -0.82
C GLN A 129 10.99 -6.61 -1.75
N ALA A 130 10.10 -7.49 -2.22
CA ALA A 130 8.98 -7.12 -3.08
C ALA A 130 8.01 -6.15 -2.39
N CYS A 131 7.70 -6.40 -1.12
CA CYS A 131 6.84 -5.52 -0.32
C CYS A 131 7.48 -4.12 -0.14
N ARG A 132 8.76 -4.07 0.24
CA ARG A 132 9.52 -2.82 0.38
C ARG A 132 9.61 -2.08 -0.94
N TYR A 133 9.96 -2.76 -2.02
CA TYR A 133 10.03 -2.19 -3.36
C TYR A 133 8.71 -1.54 -3.76
N ALA A 134 7.60 -2.25 -3.57
CA ALA A 134 6.29 -1.77 -3.97
C ALA A 134 5.92 -0.43 -3.30
N ILE A 135 6.16 -0.27 -1.99
CA ILE A 135 5.85 1.01 -1.32
C ILE A 135 6.76 2.15 -1.79
N GLU A 136 8.05 1.89 -2.03
CA GLU A 136 8.95 2.92 -2.55
C GLU A 136 8.53 3.35 -3.97
N ARG A 137 8.14 2.40 -4.83
CA ARG A 137 7.66 2.72 -6.18
C ARG A 137 6.32 3.45 -6.17
N ILE A 138 5.38 3.10 -5.31
CA ILE A 138 4.11 3.84 -5.17
C ILE A 138 4.39 5.31 -4.91
N LYS A 139 5.29 5.63 -3.97
CA LYS A 139 5.67 7.01 -3.65
C LYS A 139 6.34 7.74 -4.81
N GLN A 140 7.04 7.00 -5.68
CA GLN A 140 7.74 7.59 -6.83
C GLN A 140 6.82 7.87 -8.02
N ILE A 141 5.87 6.98 -8.34
CA ILE A 141 5.18 7.03 -9.63
C ILE A 141 3.65 7.05 -9.56
N ALA A 142 3.03 6.75 -8.40
CA ALA A 142 1.59 6.75 -8.32
C ALA A 142 1.04 8.19 -8.14
N PRO A 143 0.15 8.68 -9.01
CA PRO A 143 -0.45 10.01 -8.91
C PRO A 143 -1.52 10.02 -7.81
N ILE A 144 -1.04 10.03 -6.59
CA ILE A 144 -1.81 10.09 -5.35
C ILE A 144 -1.26 11.25 -4.54
N TRP A 145 -2.13 12.18 -4.18
CA TRP A 145 -1.79 13.37 -3.40
C TRP A 145 -2.35 13.25 -2.01
N LYS A 146 -1.63 13.83 -1.05
CA LYS A 146 -1.99 13.83 0.35
C LYS A 146 -2.15 15.27 0.86
N HIS A 147 -3.33 15.60 1.36
CA HIS A 147 -3.63 16.84 2.05
C HIS A 147 -3.67 16.58 3.55
N GLU A 148 -2.87 17.27 4.31
CA GLU A 148 -2.76 17.13 5.76
C GLU A 148 -3.43 18.31 6.46
N PHE A 149 -4.34 18.00 7.39
CA PHE A 149 -5.06 18.98 8.22
C PHE A 149 -4.52 18.93 9.64
N PHE A 150 -4.00 20.05 10.11
CA PHE A 150 -3.39 20.22 11.42
C PHE A 150 -4.27 21.09 12.33
N ASP A 151 -3.91 21.20 13.61
CA ASP A 151 -4.57 22.14 14.54
C ASP A 151 -4.32 23.62 14.15
N ASP A 152 -3.22 23.90 13.48
CA ASP A 152 -2.73 25.23 13.10
C ASP A 152 -2.76 25.53 11.59
N GLY A 153 -3.53 24.78 10.80
CA GLY A 153 -3.67 24.95 9.36
C GLY A 153 -3.65 23.66 8.57
N GLU A 154 -3.32 23.75 7.28
CA GLU A 154 -3.29 22.62 6.36
C GLU A 154 -2.09 22.70 5.42
N ALA A 155 -1.72 21.57 4.81
CA ALA A 155 -0.65 21.54 3.81
C ALA A 155 -0.86 20.38 2.83
N TRP A 156 -0.62 20.66 1.55
CA TRP A 156 -0.46 19.62 0.55
C TRP A 156 0.94 19.03 0.63
N VAL A 157 1.01 17.71 0.61
CA VAL A 157 2.28 16.99 0.49
C VAL A 157 2.41 16.50 -0.94
N GLU A 158 3.57 16.74 -1.54
CA GLU A 158 3.86 16.34 -2.92
C GLU A 158 3.56 14.85 -3.15
N GLY A 159 2.94 14.57 -4.31
CA GLY A 159 2.63 13.22 -4.78
C GLY A 159 3.82 12.54 -5.44
N ALA A 160 3.59 11.88 -6.58
CA ALA A 160 4.62 11.19 -7.34
C ALA A 160 5.78 12.15 -7.75
N THR A 161 7.01 11.71 -7.54
CA THR A 161 8.23 12.53 -7.71
C THR A 161 9.08 12.12 -8.90
N ALA A 162 8.71 11.03 -9.60
CA ALA A 162 9.48 10.51 -10.73
C ALA A 162 8.57 10.10 -11.89
N ASP A 163 9.13 10.11 -13.09
CA ASP A 163 8.51 9.49 -14.26
C ASP A 163 8.46 7.97 -14.08
N VAL A 164 7.43 7.34 -14.65
CA VAL A 164 7.25 5.88 -14.57
C VAL A 164 8.41 5.11 -15.21
N ASP A 165 9.07 5.70 -16.22
CA ASP A 165 10.21 5.12 -16.94
C ASP A 165 11.58 5.59 -16.43
N ASP A 166 11.63 6.39 -15.35
CA ASP A 166 12.90 6.80 -14.71
C ASP A 166 13.63 5.58 -14.12
N GLU A 167 14.66 5.11 -14.84
CA GLU A 167 15.46 3.95 -14.43
C GLU A 167 16.27 4.24 -13.18
N ALA A 168 16.72 5.48 -12.96
CA ALA A 168 17.45 5.83 -11.76
C ALA A 168 16.55 5.80 -10.53
N ALA A 169 15.29 6.25 -10.64
CA ALA A 169 14.32 6.11 -9.57
C ALA A 169 14.01 4.64 -9.27
N ARG A 170 13.86 3.81 -10.30
CA ARG A 170 13.66 2.37 -10.17
C ARG A 170 14.85 1.69 -9.50
N GLN A 171 16.07 2.04 -9.88
CA GLN A 171 17.27 1.51 -9.24
C GLN A 171 17.34 1.89 -7.77
N ARG A 172 17.06 3.15 -7.40
CA ARG A 172 16.98 3.56 -5.99
C ARG A 172 15.98 2.73 -5.19
N ALA A 173 14.81 2.42 -5.74
CA ALA A 173 13.82 1.57 -5.07
C ALA A 173 14.35 0.14 -4.84
N ARG A 174 15.09 -0.43 -5.81
CA ARG A 174 15.76 -1.74 -5.66
C ARG A 174 16.81 -1.73 -4.56
N ASP A 175 17.67 -0.71 -4.54
CA ASP A 175 18.73 -0.57 -3.54
C ASP A 175 18.16 -0.48 -2.12
N ILE A 176 17.08 0.29 -1.96
CA ILE A 176 16.35 0.38 -0.68
C ILE A 176 15.73 -0.97 -0.30
N ALA A 177 15.13 -1.68 -1.26
CA ALA A 177 14.52 -2.98 -1.02
C ALA A 177 15.54 -4.07 -0.63
N ALA A 178 16.74 -4.02 -1.19
CA ALA A 178 17.81 -4.96 -0.87
C ALA A 178 18.34 -4.84 0.56
N CYS A 179 18.09 -3.72 1.25
CA CYS A 179 18.45 -3.50 2.65
C CYS A 179 17.36 -3.96 3.65
N ALA A 180 16.34 -4.69 3.19
CA ALA A 180 15.21 -5.12 4.01
C ALA A 180 15.45 -6.48 4.69
#